data_13c110310d3d17bb50612a2e03e4b496
#
_entry.id   13c110310d3d17bb50612a2e03e4b496
#
_cell.length_a   1.000
_cell.length_b   1.000
_cell.length_c   1.000
_cell.angle_alpha   90.00
_cell.angle_beta   90.00
_cell.angle_gamma   90.00
#
_symmetry.space_group_name_H-M   'P 1'
#
loop_
_entity.id
_entity.type
_entity.pdbx_description
1 polymer ?
#
loop_
_entity_poly.entity_id
_entity_poly.type
_entity_poly.pdbx_seq_one_letter_code
_entity_poly.pdbx_strand_id
1 'polypeptide(L)'
;MDMGEMLYQGKVKQVWSTDDPDLLEFRFTNQISVFDQIIPSLIPRKGETLNRTTAHWFKLVEEAGICGTHLVEVNAPDRCLVRKVEVIKEPGMVPRDAEWVFVPLEFIIRHYLAGSAWRRFQRGDIDPTVLGIEGEATYGMKLPNPLVEVTTKFEAYDRFVDREEALAISNITEDG
;
A
#
# COMPACT_ATOMS: atom_id res chain seq x y z
N MET A 1 15.63 -20.98 -19.48
CA MET A 1 14.76 -19.84 -19.10
C MET A 1 15.71 -18.77 -18.62
N ASP A 2 15.76 -17.68 -19.36
CA ASP A 2 16.61 -16.56 -18.97
C ASP A 2 16.10 -16.02 -17.64
N MET A 3 16.94 -15.91 -16.63
CA MET A 3 16.50 -15.36 -15.36
C MET A 3 16.40 -13.85 -15.56
N GLY A 4 15.21 -13.29 -15.41
CA GLY A 4 15.01 -11.85 -15.53
C GLY A 4 15.99 -11.04 -14.67
N GLU A 5 16.12 -9.77 -14.94
CA GLU A 5 16.96 -8.83 -14.20
C GLU A 5 16.23 -8.36 -12.94
N MET A 6 16.95 -8.23 -11.81
CA MET A 6 16.40 -7.62 -10.61
C MET A 6 16.35 -6.11 -10.79
N LEU A 7 15.13 -5.57 -10.89
CA LEU A 7 14.86 -4.15 -11.11
C LEU A 7 14.85 -3.34 -9.82
N TYR A 8 14.41 -3.96 -8.71
CA TYR A 8 14.29 -3.28 -7.43
C TYR A 8 14.40 -4.25 -6.25
N GLN A 9 15.07 -3.82 -5.20
CA GLN A 9 15.17 -4.52 -3.91
C GLN A 9 14.55 -3.68 -2.82
N GLY A 10 13.41 -4.12 -2.30
CA GLY A 10 12.79 -3.58 -1.09
C GLY A 10 13.24 -4.30 0.18
N LYS A 11 12.66 -3.92 1.32
CA LYS A 11 12.97 -4.53 2.63
C LYS A 11 12.53 -5.99 2.75
N VAL A 12 11.45 -6.37 2.06
CA VAL A 12 10.85 -7.71 2.15
C VAL A 12 10.51 -8.32 0.79
N LYS A 13 10.65 -7.57 -0.28
CA LYS A 13 10.24 -7.95 -1.63
C LYS A 13 11.24 -7.45 -2.67
N GLN A 14 11.52 -8.28 -3.65
CA GLN A 14 12.26 -7.94 -4.86
C GLN A 14 11.31 -7.86 -6.04
N VAL A 15 11.63 -7.00 -7.01
CA VAL A 15 10.92 -6.88 -8.28
C VAL A 15 11.87 -7.30 -9.39
N TRP A 16 11.45 -8.23 -10.22
CA TRP A 16 12.23 -8.79 -11.30
C TRP A 16 11.52 -8.59 -12.64
N SER A 17 12.28 -8.38 -13.71
CA SER A 17 11.74 -8.41 -15.07
C SER A 17 11.33 -9.84 -15.45
N THR A 18 10.45 -9.95 -16.45
CA THR A 18 10.09 -11.20 -17.09
C THR A 18 10.35 -11.11 -18.60
N ASP A 19 10.15 -12.19 -19.34
CA ASP A 19 10.21 -12.20 -20.80
C ASP A 19 9.04 -11.39 -21.41
N ASP A 20 7.96 -11.20 -20.66
CA ASP A 20 6.83 -10.36 -21.04
C ASP A 20 7.03 -8.94 -20.49
N PRO A 21 7.13 -7.89 -21.35
CA PRO A 21 7.38 -6.53 -20.93
C PRO A 21 6.24 -5.92 -20.06
N ASP A 22 5.04 -6.50 -20.11
CA ASP A 22 3.88 -6.05 -19.35
C ASP A 22 3.74 -6.75 -17.98
N LEU A 23 4.63 -7.69 -17.68
CA LEU A 23 4.63 -8.45 -16.44
C LEU A 23 5.91 -8.23 -15.62
N LEU A 24 5.75 -8.31 -14.31
CA LEU A 24 6.85 -8.35 -13.35
C LEU A 24 6.70 -9.58 -12.45
N GLU A 25 7.83 -10.11 -11.98
CA GLU A 25 7.82 -11.13 -10.93
C GLU A 25 8.17 -10.48 -9.58
N PHE A 26 7.29 -10.62 -8.60
CA PHE A 26 7.58 -10.29 -7.22
C PHE A 26 8.13 -11.52 -6.50
N ARG A 27 9.29 -11.38 -5.87
CA ARG A 27 9.92 -12.40 -5.02
C ARG A 27 9.94 -11.91 -3.59
N PHE A 28 9.18 -12.56 -2.73
CA PHE A 28 9.12 -12.21 -1.32
C PHE A 28 10.26 -12.87 -0.57
N THR A 29 10.92 -12.12 0.31
CA THR A 29 12.10 -12.58 1.03
C THR A 29 11.78 -12.95 2.46
N ASN A 30 12.67 -13.72 3.07
CA ASN A 30 12.62 -14.07 4.49
C ASN A 30 13.27 -12.99 5.39
N GLN A 31 13.74 -11.89 4.80
CA GLN A 31 14.34 -10.76 5.53
C GLN A 31 13.34 -10.09 6.45
N ILE A 32 13.84 -9.54 7.56
CA ILE A 32 13.09 -8.66 8.45
C ILE A 32 13.83 -7.33 8.60
N SER A 33 13.07 -6.29 8.86
CA SER A 33 13.60 -4.99 9.22
C SER A 33 12.98 -4.49 10.53
N VAL A 34 13.77 -3.80 11.34
CA VAL A 34 13.35 -3.17 12.57
C VAL A 34 13.79 -1.70 12.50
N PHE A 35 12.87 -0.77 12.69
CA PHE A 35 13.11 0.66 12.50
C PHE A 35 13.82 0.98 11.17
N ASP A 36 13.31 0.37 10.09
CA ASP A 36 13.81 0.50 8.71
C ASP A 36 15.21 -0.07 8.44
N GLN A 37 15.85 -0.68 9.43
CA GLN A 37 17.13 -1.36 9.27
C GLN A 37 16.93 -2.87 9.07
N ILE A 38 17.53 -3.42 8.00
CA ILE A 38 17.54 -4.85 7.77
C ILE A 38 18.44 -5.49 8.81
N ILE A 39 17.91 -6.46 9.54
CA ILE A 39 18.68 -7.23 10.52
C ILE A 39 19.17 -8.56 9.90
N PRO A 40 20.31 -9.10 10.36
CA PRO A 40 20.91 -10.30 9.76
C PRO A 40 20.07 -11.56 9.86
N SER A 41 19.09 -11.61 10.78
CA SER A 41 18.23 -12.77 10.99
C SER A 41 17.21 -12.93 9.87
N LEU A 42 16.95 -14.18 9.49
CA LEU A 42 15.89 -14.54 8.56
C LEU A 42 14.76 -15.26 9.31
N ILE A 43 13.52 -14.99 8.93
CA ILE A 43 12.37 -15.75 9.45
C ILE A 43 12.00 -16.79 8.38
N PRO A 44 12.20 -18.10 8.64
CA PRO A 44 11.87 -19.13 7.69
C PRO A 44 10.42 -19.06 7.22
N ARG A 45 10.19 -19.20 5.91
CA ARG A 45 8.87 -19.18 5.27
C ARG A 45 8.12 -17.83 5.36
N LYS A 46 8.75 -16.75 5.83
CA LYS A 46 8.10 -15.43 5.87
C LYS A 46 7.72 -14.97 4.46
N GLY A 47 8.61 -15.12 3.47
CA GLY A 47 8.33 -14.77 2.08
C GLY A 47 7.13 -15.54 1.52
N GLU A 48 7.07 -16.85 1.74
CA GLU A 48 5.93 -17.68 1.36
C GLU A 48 4.63 -17.19 2.02
N THR A 49 4.66 -16.90 3.32
CA THR A 49 3.48 -16.42 4.06
C THR A 49 3.00 -15.08 3.50
N LEU A 50 3.92 -14.14 3.25
CA LEU A 50 3.58 -12.83 2.67
C LEU A 50 2.93 -12.98 1.28
N ASN A 51 3.52 -13.80 0.40
CA ASN A 51 2.99 -14.03 -0.93
C ASN A 51 1.57 -14.63 -0.89
N ARG A 52 1.37 -15.68 -0.11
CA ARG A 52 0.07 -16.35 0.03
C ARG A 52 -1.00 -15.44 0.63
N THR A 53 -0.63 -14.65 1.66
CA THR A 53 -1.56 -13.69 2.28
C THR A 53 -1.96 -12.60 1.28
N THR A 54 -1.00 -12.06 0.53
CA THR A 54 -1.27 -11.07 -0.51
C THR A 54 -2.20 -11.63 -1.59
N ALA A 55 -1.89 -12.81 -2.11
CA ALA A 55 -2.71 -13.45 -3.14
C ALA A 55 -4.12 -13.79 -2.64
N HIS A 56 -4.25 -14.21 -1.39
CA HIS A 56 -5.56 -14.49 -0.78
C HIS A 56 -6.44 -13.23 -0.76
N TRP A 57 -5.90 -12.10 -0.26
CA TRP A 57 -6.66 -10.86 -0.19
C TRP A 57 -7.02 -10.30 -1.56
N PHE A 58 -6.11 -10.37 -2.53
CA PHE A 58 -6.40 -9.93 -3.89
C PHE A 58 -7.53 -10.72 -4.53
N LYS A 59 -7.48 -12.06 -4.43
CA LYS A 59 -8.57 -12.91 -4.93
C LYS A 59 -9.90 -12.62 -4.24
N LEU A 60 -9.89 -12.44 -2.93
CA LEU A 60 -11.11 -12.12 -2.17
C LEU A 60 -11.74 -10.80 -2.62
N VAL A 61 -10.92 -9.78 -2.88
CA VAL A 61 -11.38 -8.46 -3.36
C VAL A 61 -11.97 -8.58 -4.77
N GLU A 62 -11.36 -9.35 -5.66
CA GLU A 62 -11.86 -9.61 -7.02
C GLU A 62 -13.13 -10.44 -7.01
N GLU A 63 -13.19 -11.53 -6.24
CA GLU A 63 -14.37 -12.38 -6.07
C GLU A 63 -15.57 -11.62 -5.47
N ALA A 64 -15.30 -10.66 -4.58
CA ALA A 64 -16.32 -9.78 -4.03
C ALA A 64 -16.78 -8.67 -4.99
N GLY A 65 -16.17 -8.55 -6.18
CA GLY A 65 -16.49 -7.52 -7.17
C GLY A 65 -16.16 -6.09 -6.74
N ILE A 66 -15.22 -5.93 -5.80
CA ILE A 66 -14.85 -4.59 -5.27
C ILE A 66 -13.98 -3.85 -6.27
N CYS A 67 -12.89 -4.48 -6.74
CA CYS A 67 -12.02 -3.96 -7.81
C CYS A 67 -11.16 -5.09 -8.38
N GLY A 68 -10.57 -4.87 -9.55
CA GLY A 68 -9.49 -5.69 -10.08
C GLY A 68 -8.19 -5.49 -9.32
N THR A 69 -7.26 -6.43 -9.43
CA THR A 69 -5.92 -6.31 -8.87
C THR A 69 -4.85 -6.50 -9.94
N HIS A 70 -3.60 -6.21 -9.61
CA HIS A 70 -2.47 -6.46 -10.52
C HIS A 70 -1.94 -7.90 -10.44
N LEU A 71 -2.47 -8.75 -9.57
CA LEU A 71 -2.06 -10.14 -9.44
C LEU A 71 -2.51 -10.93 -10.69
N VAL A 72 -1.56 -11.56 -11.37
CA VAL A 72 -1.83 -12.45 -12.50
C VAL A 72 -1.82 -13.90 -12.03
N GLU A 73 -0.74 -14.32 -11.37
CA GLU A 73 -0.55 -15.72 -10.99
C GLU A 73 0.41 -15.85 -9.79
N VAL A 74 0.16 -16.84 -8.94
CA VAL A 74 1.12 -17.32 -7.95
C VAL A 74 1.91 -18.46 -8.57
N ASN A 75 3.11 -18.18 -9.04
CA ASN A 75 3.95 -19.13 -9.80
C ASN A 75 4.93 -19.94 -8.93
N ALA A 76 5.14 -19.51 -7.67
CA ALA A 76 5.90 -20.28 -6.68
C ALA A 76 5.45 -19.89 -5.25
N PRO A 77 5.80 -20.65 -4.20
CA PRO A 77 5.35 -20.34 -2.85
C PRO A 77 5.64 -18.92 -2.38
N ASP A 78 6.79 -18.38 -2.76
CA ASP A 78 7.29 -17.05 -2.39
C ASP A 78 7.29 -16.04 -3.55
N ARG A 79 6.64 -16.38 -4.69
CA ARG A 79 6.65 -15.56 -5.90
C ARG A 79 5.30 -15.45 -6.54
N CYS A 80 5.06 -14.31 -7.17
CA CYS A 80 3.88 -14.12 -8.02
C CYS A 80 4.22 -13.24 -9.24
N LEU A 81 3.51 -13.48 -10.31
CA LEU A 81 3.47 -12.61 -11.48
C LEU A 81 2.41 -11.53 -11.25
N VAL A 82 2.78 -10.32 -11.58
CA VAL A 82 1.90 -9.16 -11.48
C VAL A 82 1.95 -8.36 -12.77
N ARG A 83 0.85 -7.70 -13.11
CA ARG A 83 0.83 -6.72 -14.19
C ARG A 83 1.72 -5.54 -13.81
N LYS A 84 2.56 -5.13 -14.74
CA LYS A 84 3.37 -3.93 -14.59
C LYS A 84 2.48 -2.70 -14.62
N VAL A 85 2.74 -1.77 -13.70
CA VAL A 85 2.10 -0.45 -13.67
C VAL A 85 3.15 0.61 -13.92
N GLU A 86 2.76 1.68 -14.60
CA GLU A 86 3.61 2.85 -14.75
C GLU A 86 3.65 3.63 -13.43
N VAL A 87 4.83 4.09 -13.02
CA VAL A 87 5.01 4.87 -11.78
C VAL A 87 5.35 6.30 -12.15
N ILE A 88 4.37 7.18 -12.06
CA ILE A 88 4.52 8.62 -12.28
C ILE A 88 4.65 9.27 -10.90
N LYS A 89 5.83 9.83 -10.62
CA LYS A 89 6.14 10.38 -9.30
C LYS A 89 5.76 11.86 -9.15
N GLU A 90 5.65 12.56 -10.27
CA GLU A 90 5.35 13.97 -10.31
C GLU A 90 3.86 14.20 -10.02
N PRO A 91 3.51 14.99 -8.97
CA PRO A 91 2.12 15.29 -8.64
C PRO A 91 1.36 15.94 -9.81
N GLY A 92 0.13 15.52 -10.05
CA GLY A 92 -0.74 16.04 -11.08
C GLY A 92 -0.39 15.64 -12.52
N MET A 93 0.65 14.80 -12.70
CA MET A 93 1.08 14.35 -14.03
C MET A 93 0.50 13.02 -14.47
N VAL A 94 -0.29 12.37 -13.62
CA VAL A 94 -0.99 11.12 -13.99
C VAL A 94 -2.00 11.46 -15.11
N PRO A 95 -1.91 10.82 -16.31
CA PRO A 95 -2.89 11.06 -17.36
C PRO A 95 -4.28 10.60 -16.93
N ARG A 96 -5.33 11.37 -17.26
CA ARG A 96 -6.71 11.08 -16.84
C ARG A 96 -7.29 9.81 -17.44
N ASP A 97 -6.80 9.43 -18.60
CA ASP A 97 -7.16 8.24 -19.36
C ASP A 97 -6.15 7.09 -19.18
N ALA A 98 -5.22 7.23 -18.23
CA ALA A 98 -4.21 6.23 -18.02
C ALA A 98 -4.80 4.96 -17.37
N GLU A 99 -4.47 3.83 -17.97
CA GLU A 99 -4.70 2.52 -17.38
C GLU A 99 -3.38 2.00 -16.77
N TRP A 100 -3.48 1.21 -15.71
CA TRP A 100 -2.32 0.57 -15.08
C TRP A 100 -1.24 1.53 -14.59
N VAL A 101 -1.66 2.62 -13.97
CA VAL A 101 -0.79 3.62 -13.36
C VAL A 101 -0.83 3.52 -11.83
N PHE A 102 0.31 3.73 -11.21
CA PHE A 102 0.39 3.87 -9.76
C PHE A 102 -0.01 5.29 -9.36
N VAL A 103 -1.12 5.43 -8.65
CA VAL A 103 -1.53 6.73 -8.06
C VAL A 103 -0.60 7.02 -6.87
N PRO A 104 0.11 8.19 -6.83
CA PRO A 104 1.13 8.48 -5.83
C PRO A 104 0.55 8.90 -4.47
N LEU A 105 -0.44 8.17 -4.02
CA LEU A 105 -1.15 8.36 -2.76
C LEU A 105 -1.25 7.05 -1.99
N GLU A 106 -1.33 7.15 -0.66
CA GLU A 106 -1.67 6.03 0.21
C GLU A 106 -2.98 6.33 0.92
N PHE A 107 -3.95 5.42 0.78
CA PHE A 107 -5.24 5.48 1.46
C PHE A 107 -5.19 4.65 2.73
N ILE A 108 -5.50 5.25 3.87
CA ILE A 108 -5.41 4.63 5.18
C ILE A 108 -6.78 4.66 5.83
N ILE A 109 -7.31 3.48 6.19
CA ILE A 109 -8.56 3.36 6.94
C ILE A 109 -8.26 2.76 8.30
N ARG A 110 -8.63 3.46 9.37
CA ARG A 110 -8.39 3.04 10.75
C ARG A 110 -9.70 2.82 11.47
N HIS A 111 -9.91 1.61 11.95
CA HIS A 111 -11.05 1.26 12.78
C HIS A 111 -10.75 1.36 14.29
N TYR A 112 -9.48 1.54 14.65
CA TYR A 112 -9.03 1.61 16.05
C TYR A 112 -8.11 2.80 16.25
N LEU A 113 -8.26 3.48 17.40
CA LEU A 113 -7.44 4.62 17.79
C LEU A 113 -6.11 4.13 18.38
N ALA A 114 -5.13 3.85 17.52
CA ALA A 114 -3.84 3.28 17.90
C ALA A 114 -2.67 3.86 17.09
N GLY A 115 -1.44 3.56 17.49
CA GLY A 115 -0.23 3.92 16.76
C GLY A 115 -0.08 5.42 16.52
N SER A 116 0.15 5.85 15.28
CA SER A 116 0.32 7.26 14.92
C SER A 116 -0.96 8.07 15.10
N ALA A 117 -2.13 7.47 14.87
CA ALA A 117 -3.42 8.15 15.08
C ALA A 117 -3.63 8.51 16.55
N TRP A 118 -3.31 7.59 17.48
CA TRP A 118 -3.37 7.89 18.91
C TRP A 118 -2.46 9.04 19.30
N ARG A 119 -1.19 9.04 18.86
CA ARG A 119 -0.25 10.13 19.16
C ARG A 119 -0.72 11.49 18.63
N ARG A 120 -1.30 11.51 17.44
CA ARG A 120 -1.88 12.72 16.82
C ARG A 120 -3.12 13.20 17.58
N PHE A 121 -3.99 12.26 17.95
CA PHE A 121 -5.16 12.55 18.77
C PHE A 121 -4.79 13.21 20.10
N GLN A 122 -3.79 12.65 20.80
CA GLN A 122 -3.30 13.23 22.06
C GLN A 122 -2.71 14.63 21.91
N ARG A 123 -2.17 14.98 20.73
CA ARG A 123 -1.67 16.34 20.44
C ARG A 123 -2.77 17.30 19.98
N GLY A 124 -3.99 16.82 19.76
CA GLY A 124 -5.08 17.62 19.24
C GLY A 124 -5.08 17.79 17.70
N ASP A 125 -4.27 17.02 17.00
CA ASP A 125 -4.20 17.07 15.52
C ASP A 125 -5.40 16.37 14.86
N ILE A 126 -6.20 15.65 15.61
CA ILE A 126 -7.42 14.96 15.14
C ILE A 126 -8.58 15.38 16.03
N ASP A 127 -9.63 15.94 15.41
CA ASP A 127 -10.85 16.32 16.10
C ASP A 127 -11.62 15.06 16.56
N PRO A 128 -11.95 14.94 17.87
CA PRO A 128 -12.77 13.83 18.39
C PRO A 128 -14.10 13.66 17.68
N THR A 129 -14.72 14.75 17.24
CA THR A 129 -16.04 14.74 16.59
C THR A 129 -16.02 14.00 15.25
N VAL A 130 -14.92 14.10 14.50
CA VAL A 130 -14.71 13.36 13.23
C VAL A 130 -14.72 11.85 13.48
N LEU A 131 -14.18 11.42 14.62
CA LEU A 131 -14.12 10.03 15.03
C LEU A 131 -15.42 9.51 15.65
N GLY A 132 -16.38 10.41 15.91
CA GLY A 132 -17.63 10.10 16.62
C GLY A 132 -17.41 9.75 18.10
N ILE A 133 -16.31 10.22 18.70
CA ILE A 133 -15.99 9.92 20.10
C ILE A 133 -16.76 10.88 21.01
N GLU A 134 -17.62 10.31 21.85
CA GLU A 134 -18.31 11.01 22.92
C GLU A 134 -17.67 10.59 24.26
N GLY A 135 -16.96 11.50 24.93
CA GLY A 135 -16.32 11.24 26.22
C GLY A 135 -14.83 10.93 26.11
N GLU A 136 -14.33 10.12 27.06
CA GLU A 136 -12.90 9.85 27.19
C GLU A 136 -12.42 8.82 26.15
N ALA A 137 -11.37 9.18 25.42
CA ALA A 137 -10.72 8.30 24.47
C ALA A 137 -9.63 7.46 25.15
N THR A 138 -9.52 6.20 24.78
CA THR A 138 -8.47 5.28 25.26
C THR A 138 -7.67 4.68 24.12
N TYR A 139 -6.41 4.37 24.39
CA TYR A 139 -5.55 3.69 23.40
C TYR A 139 -6.13 2.34 22.99
N GLY A 140 -6.23 2.12 21.69
CA GLY A 140 -6.74 0.86 21.14
C GLY A 140 -8.26 0.74 21.12
N MET A 141 -9.02 1.77 21.52
CA MET A 141 -10.46 1.74 21.39
C MET A 141 -10.92 1.63 19.94
N LYS A 142 -12.00 0.90 19.69
CA LYS A 142 -12.65 0.87 18.39
C LYS A 142 -13.31 2.23 18.13
N LEU A 143 -13.06 2.79 16.96
CA LEU A 143 -13.66 4.07 16.57
C LEU A 143 -15.13 3.87 16.17
N PRO A 144 -16.06 4.73 16.66
CA PRO A 144 -17.44 4.78 16.17
C PRO A 144 -17.48 5.05 14.65
N ASN A 145 -16.73 6.04 14.17
CA ASN A 145 -16.53 6.33 12.77
C ASN A 145 -15.09 5.95 12.36
N PRO A 146 -14.88 5.17 11.29
CA PRO A 146 -13.55 4.92 10.78
C PRO A 146 -12.83 6.22 10.40
N LEU A 147 -11.57 6.36 10.79
CA LEU A 147 -10.73 7.46 10.34
C LEU A 147 -10.18 7.12 8.94
N VAL A 148 -10.59 7.89 7.94
CA VAL A 148 -10.09 7.79 6.57
C VAL A 148 -9.08 8.92 6.34
N GLU A 149 -7.88 8.56 5.94
CA GLU A 149 -6.77 9.50 5.72
C GLU A 149 -6.09 9.18 4.39
N VAL A 150 -5.53 10.21 3.77
CA VAL A 150 -4.71 10.08 2.55
C VAL A 150 -3.35 10.71 2.83
N THR A 151 -2.29 10.04 2.38
CA THR A 151 -0.93 10.59 2.44
C THR A 151 -0.28 10.57 1.06
N THR A 152 0.69 11.45 0.87
CA THR A 152 1.56 11.44 -0.31
C THR A 152 2.44 10.19 -0.33
N LYS A 153 2.94 9.84 -1.52
CA LYS A 153 4.01 8.87 -1.76
C LYS A 153 5.13 9.53 -2.55
N PHE A 154 6.33 8.96 -2.42
CA PHE A 154 7.57 9.40 -3.08
C PHE A 154 8.14 10.74 -2.59
N GLU A 155 7.53 11.42 -1.64
CA GLU A 155 8.16 12.51 -0.91
C GLU A 155 9.18 11.97 0.11
N ALA A 156 10.03 12.83 0.65
CA ALA A 156 11.01 12.45 1.68
C ALA A 156 10.32 11.88 2.94
N TYR A 157 9.13 12.39 3.24
CA TYR A 157 8.25 11.91 4.31
C TYR A 157 6.81 11.92 3.81
N ASP A 158 6.07 10.84 4.04
CA ASP A 158 4.64 10.77 3.76
C ASP A 158 3.91 11.82 4.61
N ARG A 159 3.22 12.76 3.98
CA ARG A 159 2.41 13.77 4.68
C ARG A 159 0.94 13.58 4.38
N PHE A 160 0.11 13.95 5.35
CA PHE A 160 -1.35 13.94 5.17
C PHE A 160 -1.77 15.03 4.18
N VAL A 161 -2.72 14.70 3.33
CA VAL A 161 -3.34 15.60 2.36
C VAL A 161 -4.85 15.59 2.54
N ASP A 162 -5.48 16.72 2.24
CA ASP A 162 -6.94 16.79 2.17
C ASP A 162 -7.45 16.23 0.83
N ARG A 163 -8.79 16.24 0.67
CA ARG A 163 -9.41 15.70 -0.53
C ARG A 163 -9.06 16.50 -1.78
N GLU A 164 -9.02 17.83 -1.70
CA GLU A 164 -8.73 18.69 -2.84
C GLU A 164 -7.30 18.47 -3.34
N GLU A 165 -6.35 18.43 -2.42
CA GLU A 165 -4.96 18.16 -2.75
C GLU A 165 -4.76 16.72 -3.28
N ALA A 166 -5.45 15.73 -2.70
CA ALA A 166 -5.38 14.34 -3.18
C ALA A 166 -5.88 14.23 -4.64
N LEU A 167 -6.97 14.91 -4.99
CA LEU A 167 -7.48 14.97 -6.36
C LEU A 167 -6.50 15.68 -7.30
N ALA A 168 -5.87 16.77 -6.84
CA ALA A 168 -4.87 17.49 -7.62
C ALA A 168 -3.60 16.62 -7.89
N ILE A 169 -3.14 15.88 -6.87
CA ILE A 169 -1.98 14.98 -6.99
C ILE A 169 -2.28 13.82 -7.95
N SER A 170 -3.43 13.19 -7.81
CA SER A 170 -3.83 12.04 -8.64
C SER A 170 -4.33 12.43 -10.02
N ASN A 171 -4.63 13.71 -10.26
CA ASN A 171 -5.31 14.23 -11.47
C ASN A 171 -6.65 13.54 -11.78
N ILE A 172 -7.30 12.97 -10.75
CA ILE A 172 -8.65 12.37 -10.83
C ILE A 172 -9.68 13.47 -10.63
N THR A 173 -10.80 13.41 -11.37
CA THR A 173 -11.94 14.31 -11.16
C THR A 173 -12.93 13.73 -10.16
N GLU A 174 -13.82 14.58 -9.60
CA GLU A 174 -14.85 14.12 -8.64
C GLU A 174 -15.86 13.13 -9.25
N ASP A 175 -15.97 13.12 -10.57
CA ASP A 175 -16.92 12.28 -11.34
C ASP A 175 -16.25 11.03 -11.95
N GLY A 176 -14.97 10.77 -11.68
CA GLY A 176 -14.16 9.68 -12.25
C GLY A 176 -13.74 8.62 -11.30
#